data_71a8a7682e3e1269bf68e897784ce56a
#
_entry.id   71a8a7682e3e1269bf68e897784ce56a
#
_cell.length_a   1.000
_cell.length_b   1.000
_cell.length_c   1.000
_cell.angle_alpha   90.00
_cell.angle_beta   90.00
_cell.angle_gamma   90.00
#
_symmetry.space_group_name_H-M   'P 1'
#
loop_
_entity.id
_entity.type
_entity.pdbx_description
1 polymer ?
#
loop_
_entity_poly.entity_id
_entity_poly.type
_entity_poly.pdbx_seq_one_letter_code
_entity_poly.pdbx_strand_id
1 'polypeptide(L)'
;MADRYYLYGIFPAPGPADLPLDGLDAQTVQAQHLGDFTFLYSVACQKRYLSSRKNLLGHEKVLEAAMEQGHRTLLPLQFGLIVDSWEQVQDDLVDPHSEDLAQLFKRLDGCREVSIKVQWEPSTELEMMMAEDATLRAQRDQLEGTQLGMEQVIFIGQQIEAAMEARKQGIADQFRQALTPLAKDVLENAPQTDVMIYNAAFLIPWESEAEFSQAVDAVDASFSDRLRIRYNNFTAPYNFAQLN
;
A
#
# COMPACT_ATOMS: atom_id res chain seq x y z
N MET A 1 -32.76 -2.51 20.58
CA MET A 1 -32.25 -2.37 19.20
C MET A 1 -31.30 -3.54 19.01
N ALA A 2 -31.34 -4.20 17.87
CA ALA A 2 -30.36 -5.24 17.62
C ALA A 2 -28.96 -4.58 17.54
N ASP A 3 -27.96 -5.18 18.17
CA ASP A 3 -26.60 -4.71 18.10
C ASP A 3 -26.09 -4.92 16.68
N ARG A 4 -25.37 -3.93 16.15
CA ARG A 4 -24.65 -4.02 14.88
C ARG A 4 -23.19 -4.26 15.16
N TYR A 5 -22.53 -4.90 14.23
CA TYR A 5 -21.13 -5.25 14.37
C TYR A 5 -20.27 -4.54 13.32
N TYR A 6 -19.23 -3.85 13.79
CA TYR A 6 -18.17 -3.31 12.95
C TYR A 6 -17.09 -4.36 12.80
N LEU A 7 -16.77 -4.75 11.56
CA LEU A 7 -15.81 -5.82 11.27
C LEU A 7 -14.44 -5.24 10.91
N TYR A 8 -13.37 -5.83 11.47
CA TYR A 8 -11.98 -5.42 11.22
C TYR A 8 -11.28 -6.33 10.24
N GLY A 9 -11.36 -7.63 10.42
CA GLY A 9 -10.65 -8.61 9.60
C GLY A 9 -11.09 -10.02 9.87
N ILE A 10 -10.67 -10.92 8.98
CA ILE A 10 -10.94 -12.36 9.02
C ILE A 10 -9.61 -13.09 9.22
N PHE A 11 -9.64 -14.15 10.00
CA PHE A 11 -8.50 -15.03 10.31
C PHE A 11 -8.89 -16.48 10.06
N PRO A 12 -7.94 -17.37 9.70
CA PRO A 12 -8.22 -18.80 9.71
C PRO A 12 -8.44 -19.27 11.16
N ALA A 13 -9.37 -20.20 11.38
CA ALA A 13 -9.59 -20.77 12.70
C ALA A 13 -8.33 -21.49 13.24
N PRO A 14 -8.04 -21.42 14.57
CA PRO A 14 -8.90 -20.83 15.61
C PRO A 14 -8.85 -19.30 15.68
N GLY A 15 -7.95 -18.62 14.96
CA GLY A 15 -7.80 -17.18 14.97
C GLY A 15 -7.40 -16.58 16.31
N PRO A 16 -7.41 -15.23 16.44
CA PRO A 16 -7.22 -14.57 17.72
C PRO A 16 -8.42 -14.83 18.64
N ALA A 17 -8.16 -14.88 19.93
CA ALA A 17 -9.18 -14.68 20.96
C ALA A 17 -9.57 -13.20 21.05
N ASP A 18 -10.44 -12.83 21.99
CA ASP A 18 -10.75 -11.44 22.26
C ASP A 18 -9.47 -10.63 22.53
N LEU A 19 -9.29 -9.52 21.83
CA LEU A 19 -8.14 -8.66 22.03
C LEU A 19 -8.41 -7.70 23.20
N PRO A 20 -7.46 -7.56 24.13
CA PRO A 20 -7.59 -6.63 25.26
C PRO A 20 -7.30 -5.18 24.82
N LEU A 21 -8.01 -4.73 23.80
CA LEU A 21 -7.87 -3.37 23.29
C LEU A 21 -9.25 -2.79 22.88
N ASP A 22 -9.32 -1.48 22.90
CA ASP A 22 -10.47 -0.75 22.41
C ASP A 22 -10.35 -0.48 20.91
N GLY A 23 -11.39 -0.86 20.17
CA GLY A 23 -11.57 -0.54 18.77
C GLY A 23 -12.21 0.85 18.56
N LEU A 24 -12.97 0.98 17.49
CA LEU A 24 -13.69 2.23 17.20
C LEU A 24 -14.69 2.55 18.30
N ASP A 25 -14.88 3.85 18.56
CA ASP A 25 -15.75 4.38 19.62
C ASP A 25 -15.47 3.80 21.03
N ALA A 26 -14.22 3.39 21.27
CA ALA A 26 -13.79 2.74 22.51
C ALA A 26 -14.62 1.47 22.86
N GLN A 27 -15.08 0.76 21.85
CA GLN A 27 -15.76 -0.51 22.04
C GLN A 27 -14.72 -1.65 22.09
N THR A 28 -14.88 -2.57 23.03
CA THR A 28 -14.00 -3.73 23.17
C THR A 28 -13.99 -4.57 21.88
N VAL A 29 -12.81 -4.95 21.43
CA VAL A 29 -12.63 -5.85 20.30
C VAL A 29 -12.84 -7.29 20.73
N GLN A 30 -13.73 -7.99 20.05
CA GLN A 30 -14.14 -9.35 20.30
C GLN A 30 -13.90 -10.25 19.08
N ALA A 31 -13.89 -11.54 19.30
CA ALA A 31 -13.74 -12.55 18.25
C ALA A 31 -15.04 -13.35 18.07
N GLN A 32 -15.46 -13.56 16.83
CA GLN A 32 -16.59 -14.42 16.46
C GLN A 32 -16.13 -15.51 15.52
N HIS A 33 -16.40 -16.76 15.88
CA HIS A 33 -16.12 -17.92 15.02
C HIS A 33 -17.31 -18.22 14.12
N LEU A 34 -17.04 -18.38 12.82
CA LEU A 34 -18.01 -18.82 11.81
C LEU A 34 -17.32 -19.87 10.91
N GLY A 35 -17.69 -21.15 11.07
CA GLY A 35 -17.07 -22.24 10.32
C GLY A 35 -15.54 -22.30 10.54
N ASP A 36 -14.79 -22.24 9.47
CA ASP A 36 -13.33 -22.29 9.45
C ASP A 36 -12.67 -20.91 9.66
N PHE A 37 -13.44 -19.89 9.99
CA PHE A 37 -12.97 -18.52 10.08
C PHE A 37 -13.26 -17.88 11.44
N THR A 38 -12.44 -16.91 11.80
CA THR A 38 -12.62 -16.06 12.99
C THR A 38 -12.64 -14.60 12.56
N PHE A 39 -13.65 -13.87 12.97
CA PHE A 39 -13.82 -12.46 12.69
C PHE A 39 -13.48 -11.62 13.92
N LEU A 40 -12.62 -10.61 13.77
CA LEU A 40 -12.47 -9.57 14.78
C LEU A 40 -13.51 -8.46 14.54
N TYR A 41 -14.23 -8.10 15.60
CA TYR A 41 -15.29 -7.13 15.54
C TYR A 41 -15.41 -6.31 16.82
N SER A 42 -16.18 -5.22 16.76
CA SER A 42 -16.70 -4.52 17.94
C SER A 42 -18.15 -4.11 17.70
N VAL A 43 -18.87 -3.74 18.78
CA VAL A 43 -20.22 -3.21 18.64
C VAL A 43 -20.17 -1.87 17.90
N ALA A 44 -20.98 -1.72 16.85
CA ALA A 44 -21.04 -0.48 16.08
C ALA A 44 -21.98 0.54 16.74
N CYS A 45 -21.43 1.62 17.27
CA CYS A 45 -22.22 2.72 17.87
C CYS A 45 -22.84 3.64 16.81
N GLN A 46 -22.37 3.60 15.57
CA GLN A 46 -22.78 4.46 14.46
C GLN A 46 -23.29 3.62 13.29
N LYS A 47 -24.20 4.20 12.48
CA LYS A 47 -24.65 3.59 11.23
C LYS A 47 -23.60 3.64 10.13
N ARG A 48 -22.70 4.61 10.20
CA ARG A 48 -21.63 4.85 9.26
C ARG A 48 -20.48 5.58 9.93
N TYR A 49 -19.28 5.11 9.73
CA TYR A 49 -18.05 5.75 10.19
C TYR A 49 -17.45 6.61 9.08
N LEU A 50 -17.06 7.83 9.43
CA LEU A 50 -16.31 8.71 8.52
C LEU A 50 -14.87 8.22 8.41
N SER A 51 -14.29 8.27 7.21
CA SER A 51 -12.88 7.92 6.94
C SER A 51 -11.93 9.03 7.45
N SER A 52 -12.11 9.44 8.71
CA SER A 52 -11.17 10.34 9.37
C SER A 52 -9.87 9.62 9.67
N ARG A 53 -8.75 10.35 9.76
CA ARG A 53 -7.45 9.79 10.14
C ARG A 53 -7.52 8.99 11.45
N LYS A 54 -8.27 9.50 12.44
CA LYS A 54 -8.47 8.82 13.73
C LYS A 54 -9.11 7.45 13.56
N ASN A 55 -10.18 7.38 12.77
CA ASN A 55 -10.94 6.15 12.59
C ASN A 55 -10.16 5.13 11.74
N LEU A 56 -9.49 5.60 10.68
CA LEU A 56 -8.64 4.72 9.85
C LEU A 56 -7.51 4.10 10.67
N LEU A 57 -6.77 4.91 11.45
CA LEU A 57 -5.74 4.41 12.34
C LEU A 57 -6.30 3.51 13.45
N GLY A 58 -7.50 3.79 13.95
CA GLY A 58 -8.17 2.94 14.95
C GLY A 58 -8.54 1.56 14.39
N HIS A 59 -8.96 1.49 13.13
CA HIS A 59 -9.22 0.23 12.44
C HIS A 59 -7.92 -0.57 12.21
N GLU A 60 -6.89 0.09 11.68
CA GLU A 60 -5.59 -0.53 11.39
C GLU A 60 -4.92 -1.08 12.67
N LYS A 61 -4.95 -0.32 13.76
CA LYS A 61 -4.39 -0.71 15.06
C LYS A 61 -4.94 -2.05 15.58
N VAL A 62 -6.21 -2.38 15.31
CA VAL A 62 -6.80 -3.66 15.72
C VAL A 62 -6.13 -4.82 14.98
N LEU A 63 -5.91 -4.66 13.69
CA LEU A 63 -5.26 -5.69 12.87
C LEU A 63 -3.77 -5.82 13.21
N GLU A 64 -3.07 -4.70 13.39
CA GLU A 64 -1.67 -4.68 13.83
C GLU A 64 -1.50 -5.37 15.19
N ALA A 65 -2.38 -5.11 16.16
CA ALA A 65 -2.33 -5.76 17.46
C ALA A 65 -2.52 -7.29 17.38
N ALA A 66 -3.39 -7.77 16.48
CA ALA A 66 -3.54 -9.19 16.22
C ALA A 66 -2.25 -9.79 15.60
N MET A 67 -1.63 -9.08 14.66
CA MET A 67 -0.38 -9.49 14.03
C MET A 67 0.79 -9.53 15.04
N GLU A 68 0.87 -8.56 15.95
CA GLU A 68 1.85 -8.52 17.04
C GLU A 68 1.71 -9.70 18.00
N GLN A 69 0.48 -10.18 18.22
CA GLN A 69 0.20 -11.37 19.02
C GLN A 69 0.46 -12.69 18.28
N GLY A 70 0.94 -12.63 17.03
CA GLY A 70 1.32 -13.80 16.23
C GLY A 70 0.25 -14.26 15.23
N HIS A 71 -0.92 -13.62 15.18
CA HIS A 71 -1.96 -13.90 14.17
C HIS A 71 -1.66 -13.19 12.86
N ARG A 72 -0.61 -13.64 12.17
CA ARG A 72 0.01 -12.97 11.03
C ARG A 72 -0.68 -13.23 9.69
N THR A 73 -1.42 -14.34 9.59
CA THR A 73 -2.22 -14.67 8.40
C THR A 73 -3.63 -14.13 8.61
N LEU A 74 -3.98 -13.08 7.89
CA LEU A 74 -5.29 -12.42 8.01
C LEU A 74 -5.73 -11.78 6.69
N LEU A 75 -7.03 -11.58 6.56
CA LEU A 75 -7.67 -10.80 5.50
C LEU A 75 -8.26 -9.53 6.13
N PRO A 76 -7.67 -8.35 5.89
CA PRO A 76 -8.23 -7.09 6.37
C PRO A 76 -9.56 -6.83 5.65
N LEU A 77 -10.58 -6.45 6.40
CA LEU A 77 -11.85 -6.01 5.82
C LEU A 77 -11.80 -4.52 5.51
N GLN A 78 -12.60 -4.12 4.55
CA GLN A 78 -12.68 -2.71 4.16
C GLN A 78 -13.17 -1.85 5.32
N PHE A 79 -12.50 -0.71 5.53
CA PHE A 79 -12.92 0.26 6.55
C PHE A 79 -14.39 0.66 6.37
N GLY A 80 -15.14 0.63 7.48
CA GLY A 80 -16.54 1.03 7.50
C GLY A 80 -17.53 -0.10 7.26
N LEU A 81 -17.08 -1.36 7.20
CA LEU A 81 -17.97 -2.51 7.08
C LEU A 81 -18.71 -2.75 8.38
N ILE A 82 -20.04 -2.60 8.32
CA ILE A 82 -20.96 -2.83 9.43
C ILE A 82 -22.02 -3.82 8.97
N VAL A 83 -22.31 -4.80 9.81
CA VAL A 83 -23.31 -5.84 9.56
C VAL A 83 -24.37 -5.83 10.64
N ASP A 84 -25.57 -6.25 10.28
CA ASP A 84 -26.71 -6.25 11.21
C ASP A 84 -26.82 -7.58 11.99
N SER A 85 -26.25 -8.69 11.47
CA SER A 85 -26.26 -9.98 12.17
C SER A 85 -25.12 -10.89 11.65
N TRP A 86 -24.84 -11.95 12.40
CA TRP A 86 -23.86 -12.96 12.00
C TRP A 86 -24.42 -13.93 10.95
N GLU A 87 -25.73 -14.13 10.91
CA GLU A 87 -26.40 -14.87 9.84
C GLU A 87 -26.14 -14.20 8.49
N GLN A 88 -26.23 -12.86 8.44
CA GLN A 88 -25.91 -12.12 7.24
C GLN A 88 -24.45 -12.33 6.81
N VAL A 89 -23.49 -12.34 7.74
CA VAL A 89 -22.08 -12.61 7.41
C VAL A 89 -21.90 -14.04 6.87
N GLN A 90 -22.62 -15.01 7.45
CA GLN A 90 -22.58 -16.38 6.97
C GLN A 90 -23.13 -16.49 5.55
N ASP A 91 -24.32 -15.94 5.30
CA ASP A 91 -25.04 -16.10 4.03
C ASP A 91 -24.40 -15.26 2.88
N ASP A 92 -23.96 -14.03 3.18
CA ASP A 92 -23.48 -13.09 2.16
C ASP A 92 -21.97 -13.16 1.91
N LEU A 93 -21.17 -13.63 2.88
CA LEU A 93 -19.70 -13.62 2.78
C LEU A 93 -19.10 -15.03 2.90
N VAL A 94 -19.41 -15.76 3.97
CA VAL A 94 -18.72 -17.03 4.25
C VAL A 94 -19.12 -18.11 3.28
N ASP A 95 -20.42 -18.40 3.15
CA ASP A 95 -20.92 -19.52 2.34
C ASP A 95 -20.59 -19.33 0.85
N PRO A 96 -20.80 -18.14 0.23
CA PRO A 96 -20.48 -17.94 -1.19
C PRO A 96 -18.98 -17.96 -1.50
N HIS A 97 -18.12 -17.58 -0.53
CA HIS A 97 -16.70 -17.33 -0.78
C HIS A 97 -15.76 -18.22 0.05
N SER A 98 -16.24 -19.28 0.66
CA SER A 98 -15.43 -20.13 1.55
C SER A 98 -14.16 -20.68 0.88
N GLU A 99 -14.26 -21.12 -0.38
CA GLU A 99 -13.12 -21.62 -1.14
C GLU A 99 -12.13 -20.50 -1.49
N ASP A 100 -12.62 -19.35 -1.90
CA ASP A 100 -11.79 -18.18 -2.24
C ASP A 100 -11.06 -17.65 -1.02
N LEU A 101 -11.74 -17.57 0.12
CA LEU A 101 -11.15 -17.20 1.41
C LEU A 101 -10.04 -18.18 1.80
N ALA A 102 -10.28 -19.48 1.69
CA ALA A 102 -9.27 -20.50 2.00
C ALA A 102 -8.04 -20.39 1.07
N GLN A 103 -8.23 -20.10 -0.21
CA GLN A 103 -7.13 -19.88 -1.16
C GLN A 103 -6.33 -18.62 -0.83
N LEU A 104 -7.01 -17.53 -0.46
CA LEU A 104 -6.36 -16.28 -0.05
C LEU A 104 -5.52 -16.51 1.22
N PHE A 105 -6.04 -17.19 2.23
CA PHE A 105 -5.27 -17.54 3.42
C PHE A 105 -4.03 -18.37 3.09
N LYS A 106 -4.16 -19.35 2.22
CA LYS A 106 -3.02 -20.16 1.76
C LYS A 106 -1.96 -19.32 1.03
N ARG A 107 -2.39 -18.33 0.22
CA ARG A 107 -1.47 -17.40 -0.47
C ARG A 107 -0.72 -16.51 0.51
N LEU A 108 -1.40 -16.03 1.57
CA LEU A 108 -0.85 -15.10 2.55
C LEU A 108 -0.07 -15.80 3.66
N ASP A 109 -0.17 -17.12 3.80
CA ASP A 109 0.47 -17.86 4.87
C ASP A 109 2.00 -17.73 4.85
N GLY A 110 2.56 -17.38 6.01
CA GLY A 110 3.99 -17.10 6.17
C GLY A 110 4.48 -15.86 5.42
N CYS A 111 3.57 -14.99 4.95
CA CYS A 111 3.89 -13.78 4.24
C CYS A 111 3.47 -12.53 5.01
N ARG A 112 4.06 -11.40 4.62
CA ARG A 112 3.65 -10.05 5.03
C ARG A 112 3.61 -9.13 3.84
N GLU A 113 2.75 -8.14 3.91
CA GLU A 113 2.77 -7.02 2.98
C GLU A 113 3.75 -5.96 3.47
N VAL A 114 4.57 -5.48 2.56
CA VAL A 114 5.36 -4.26 2.71
C VAL A 114 5.07 -3.34 1.53
N SER A 115 5.19 -2.04 1.72
CA SER A 115 4.93 -1.10 0.65
C SER A 115 5.97 0.01 0.58
N ILE A 116 6.23 0.48 -0.64
CA ILE A 116 7.17 1.55 -0.90
C ILE A 116 6.49 2.63 -1.73
N LYS A 117 6.71 3.89 -1.35
CA LYS A 117 6.32 5.07 -2.13
C LYS A 117 7.55 5.93 -2.32
N VAL A 118 7.93 6.16 -3.58
CA VAL A 118 9.09 6.96 -3.94
C VAL A 118 8.61 8.27 -4.55
N GLN A 119 9.11 9.36 -4.00
CA GLN A 119 8.84 10.72 -4.48
C GLN A 119 10.17 11.38 -4.85
N TRP A 120 10.14 12.20 -5.88
CA TRP A 120 11.28 12.99 -6.32
C TRP A 120 10.97 14.48 -6.24
N GLU A 121 12.01 15.32 -6.40
CA GLU A 121 11.84 16.75 -6.58
C GLU A 121 12.08 17.10 -8.06
N PRO A 122 11.02 17.39 -8.85
CA PRO A 122 11.14 17.57 -10.29
C PRO A 122 12.11 18.67 -10.71
N SER A 123 12.19 19.76 -9.96
CA SER A 123 13.11 20.87 -10.24
C SER A 123 14.56 20.47 -10.11
N THR A 124 14.91 19.75 -9.06
CA THR A 124 16.26 19.23 -8.82
C THR A 124 16.65 18.22 -9.89
N GLU A 125 15.76 17.32 -10.26
CA GLU A 125 16.02 16.32 -11.30
C GLU A 125 16.16 16.95 -12.69
N LEU A 126 15.38 18.01 -12.97
CA LEU A 126 15.52 18.79 -14.20
C LEU A 126 16.90 19.48 -14.27
N GLU A 127 17.34 20.13 -13.19
CA GLU A 127 18.65 20.77 -13.12
C GLU A 127 19.78 19.77 -13.34
N MET A 128 19.71 18.61 -12.71
CA MET A 128 20.70 17.53 -12.90
C MET A 128 20.70 17.02 -14.34
N MET A 129 19.51 16.75 -14.90
CA MET A 129 19.39 16.32 -16.28
C MET A 129 19.99 17.34 -17.24
N MET A 130 19.76 18.64 -17.03
CA MET A 130 20.39 19.71 -17.83
C MET A 130 21.91 19.79 -17.63
N ALA A 131 22.43 19.40 -16.48
CA ALA A 131 23.87 19.34 -16.24
C ALA A 131 24.53 18.15 -16.95
N GLU A 132 23.83 17.02 -17.04
CA GLU A 132 24.27 15.77 -17.63
C GLU A 132 24.16 15.77 -19.17
N ASP A 133 23.09 16.38 -19.73
CA ASP A 133 22.82 16.42 -21.17
C ASP A 133 23.06 17.82 -21.77
N ALA A 134 24.23 17.98 -22.39
CA ALA A 134 24.61 19.24 -23.03
C ALA A 134 23.71 19.60 -24.23
N THR A 135 23.13 18.61 -24.91
CA THR A 135 22.24 18.85 -26.08
C THR A 135 20.90 19.41 -25.61
N LEU A 136 20.32 18.78 -24.60
CA LEU A 136 19.07 19.21 -24.02
C LEU A 136 19.19 20.60 -23.36
N ARG A 137 20.32 20.84 -22.69
CA ARG A 137 20.64 22.16 -22.13
C ARG A 137 20.72 23.23 -23.22
N ALA A 138 21.43 22.98 -24.33
CA ALA A 138 21.54 23.92 -25.45
C ALA A 138 20.16 24.22 -26.07
N GLN A 139 19.29 23.23 -26.17
CA GLN A 139 17.91 23.43 -26.64
C GLN A 139 17.09 24.32 -25.68
N ARG A 140 17.20 24.08 -24.36
CA ARG A 140 16.54 24.93 -23.36
C ARG A 140 17.05 26.38 -23.45
N ASP A 141 18.36 26.57 -23.54
CA ASP A 141 18.98 27.91 -23.57
C ASP A 141 18.55 28.71 -24.79
N GLN A 142 18.16 28.05 -25.91
CA GLN A 142 17.55 28.72 -27.05
C GLN A 142 16.19 29.40 -26.72
N LEU A 143 15.47 28.89 -25.69
CA LEU A 143 14.21 29.50 -25.24
C LEU A 143 14.42 30.86 -24.59
N GLU A 144 15.59 31.12 -24.00
CA GLU A 144 15.87 32.34 -23.24
C GLU A 144 16.44 33.49 -24.11
N GLY A 145 17.00 33.19 -25.28
CA GLY A 145 17.78 34.16 -26.06
C GLY A 145 17.26 34.54 -27.43
N THR A 146 16.23 33.87 -27.96
CA THR A 146 15.82 34.02 -29.36
C THR A 146 14.30 34.15 -29.49
N GLN A 147 13.81 34.94 -30.45
CA GLN A 147 12.38 34.90 -30.81
C GLN A 147 12.11 33.60 -31.59
N LEU A 148 11.83 32.54 -30.84
CA LEU A 148 11.42 31.27 -31.40
C LEU A 148 9.97 31.29 -31.85
N GLY A 149 9.66 30.60 -32.92
CA GLY A 149 8.30 30.30 -33.31
C GLY A 149 7.63 29.37 -32.29
N MET A 150 6.30 29.50 -32.16
CA MET A 150 5.51 28.69 -31.22
C MET A 150 5.77 27.18 -31.38
N GLU A 151 5.92 26.69 -32.62
CA GLU A 151 6.21 25.27 -32.89
C GLU A 151 7.55 24.81 -32.31
N GLN A 152 8.59 25.64 -32.33
CA GLN A 152 9.89 25.35 -31.76
C GLN A 152 9.85 25.30 -30.24
N VAL A 153 9.12 26.19 -29.60
CA VAL A 153 8.90 26.20 -28.14
C VAL A 153 8.19 24.92 -27.71
N ILE A 154 7.14 24.54 -28.41
CA ILE A 154 6.41 23.29 -28.15
C ILE A 154 7.32 22.08 -28.33
N PHE A 155 8.09 22.02 -29.41
CA PHE A 155 9.00 20.91 -29.67
C PHE A 155 10.06 20.75 -28.57
N ILE A 156 10.70 21.83 -28.14
CA ILE A 156 11.71 21.79 -27.06
C ILE A 156 11.03 21.37 -25.74
N GLY A 157 9.85 21.88 -25.42
CA GLY A 157 9.07 21.49 -24.25
C GLY A 157 8.80 19.98 -24.24
N GLN A 158 8.37 19.41 -25.36
CA GLN A 158 8.13 17.98 -25.50
C GLN A 158 9.40 17.13 -25.34
N GLN A 159 10.56 17.60 -25.83
CA GLN A 159 11.82 16.89 -25.62
C GLN A 159 12.23 16.87 -24.14
N ILE A 160 12.06 17.97 -23.43
CA ILE A 160 12.33 18.05 -21.98
C ILE A 160 11.37 17.12 -21.21
N GLU A 161 10.08 17.17 -21.52
CA GLU A 161 9.08 16.30 -20.91
C GLU A 161 9.38 14.82 -21.12
N ALA A 162 9.70 14.42 -22.36
CA ALA A 162 10.06 13.04 -22.68
C ALA A 162 11.32 12.58 -21.94
N ALA A 163 12.33 13.45 -21.82
CA ALA A 163 13.56 13.14 -21.09
C ALA A 163 13.30 13.01 -19.56
N MET A 164 12.45 13.88 -18.99
CA MET A 164 12.04 13.78 -17.60
C MET A 164 11.24 12.49 -17.32
N GLU A 165 10.32 12.13 -18.22
CA GLU A 165 9.57 10.87 -18.08
C GLU A 165 10.48 9.65 -18.19
N ALA A 166 11.44 9.64 -19.13
CA ALA A 166 12.43 8.57 -19.22
C ALA A 166 13.29 8.46 -17.96
N ARG A 167 13.68 9.60 -17.36
CA ARG A 167 14.43 9.63 -16.10
C ARG A 167 13.62 9.08 -14.94
N LYS A 168 12.35 9.47 -14.83
CA LYS A 168 11.40 8.97 -13.85
C LYS A 168 11.24 7.44 -13.93
N GLN A 169 11.04 6.92 -15.14
CA GLN A 169 10.95 5.47 -15.39
C GLN A 169 12.25 4.77 -15.03
N GLY A 170 13.42 5.33 -15.40
CA GLY A 170 14.71 4.76 -15.05
C GLY A 170 14.95 4.66 -13.54
N ILE A 171 14.46 5.63 -12.75
CA ILE A 171 14.51 5.56 -11.28
C ILE A 171 13.57 4.45 -10.77
N ALA A 172 12.32 4.41 -11.23
CA ALA A 172 11.36 3.39 -10.84
C ALA A 172 11.84 1.98 -11.18
N ASP A 173 12.50 1.80 -12.35
CA ASP A 173 13.06 0.53 -12.78
C ASP A 173 14.15 0.01 -11.85
N GLN A 174 14.96 0.88 -11.24
CA GLN A 174 15.98 0.44 -10.28
C GLN A 174 15.34 -0.16 -9.03
N PHE A 175 14.27 0.46 -8.48
CA PHE A 175 13.51 -0.13 -7.39
C PHE A 175 12.86 -1.45 -7.80
N ARG A 176 12.23 -1.49 -8.97
CA ARG A 176 11.61 -2.71 -9.51
C ARG A 176 12.59 -3.85 -9.63
N GLN A 177 13.75 -3.60 -10.23
CA GLN A 177 14.79 -4.61 -10.43
C GLN A 177 15.40 -5.13 -9.12
N ALA A 178 15.56 -4.25 -8.12
CA ALA A 178 16.14 -4.64 -6.84
C ALA A 178 15.13 -5.39 -5.94
N LEU A 179 13.85 -4.99 -5.95
CA LEU A 179 12.88 -5.44 -4.95
C LEU A 179 11.99 -6.60 -5.42
N THR A 180 11.65 -6.65 -6.73
CA THR A 180 10.80 -7.73 -7.27
C THR A 180 11.35 -9.13 -7.01
N PRO A 181 12.66 -9.40 -7.14
CA PRO A 181 13.18 -10.74 -6.87
C PRO A 181 13.04 -11.21 -5.43
N LEU A 182 12.83 -10.31 -4.47
CA LEU A 182 12.69 -10.58 -3.05
C LEU A 182 11.22 -10.87 -2.64
N ALA A 183 10.29 -10.69 -3.54
CA ALA A 183 8.87 -10.83 -3.29
C ALA A 183 8.29 -12.10 -3.93
N LYS A 184 7.27 -12.69 -3.28
CA LYS A 184 6.44 -13.74 -3.88
C LYS A 184 5.43 -13.15 -4.88
N ASP A 185 5.01 -11.92 -4.63
CA ASP A 185 4.04 -11.22 -5.47
C ASP A 185 4.24 -9.70 -5.35
N VAL A 186 3.91 -8.96 -6.41
CA VAL A 186 4.08 -7.51 -6.49
C VAL A 186 2.85 -6.87 -7.11
N LEU A 187 2.37 -5.81 -6.49
CA LEU A 187 1.30 -4.99 -7.04
C LEU A 187 1.77 -3.54 -7.15
N GLU A 188 1.90 -3.06 -8.38
CA GLU A 188 2.18 -1.66 -8.62
C GLU A 188 0.88 -0.86 -8.68
N ASN A 189 0.81 0.18 -7.88
CA ASN A 189 -0.30 1.10 -7.80
C ASN A 189 -0.02 2.37 -8.61
N ALA A 190 -1.05 3.02 -9.10
CA ALA A 190 -0.89 4.32 -9.75
C ALA A 190 -0.28 5.35 -8.78
N PRO A 191 0.62 6.22 -9.26
CA PRO A 191 1.09 7.36 -8.49
C PRO A 191 -0.08 8.23 -8.00
N GLN A 192 -0.03 8.63 -6.73
CA GLN A 192 -1.10 9.42 -6.10
C GLN A 192 -0.91 10.94 -6.26
N THR A 193 0.30 11.36 -6.66
CA THR A 193 0.67 12.76 -6.87
C THR A 193 1.68 12.86 -8.01
N ASP A 194 1.81 14.04 -8.63
CA ASP A 194 2.74 14.28 -9.74
C ASP A 194 4.23 14.07 -9.35
N VAL A 195 4.55 14.25 -8.07
CA VAL A 195 5.90 14.03 -7.56
C VAL A 195 6.16 12.57 -7.14
N MET A 196 5.13 11.71 -7.10
CA MET A 196 5.30 10.29 -6.82
C MET A 196 5.67 9.57 -8.10
N ILE A 197 6.81 8.90 -8.10
CA ILE A 197 7.35 8.21 -9.27
C ILE A 197 7.21 6.69 -9.21
N TYR A 198 7.08 6.14 -8.00
CA TYR A 198 6.86 4.71 -7.81
C TYR A 198 5.98 4.47 -6.59
N ASN A 199 5.05 3.53 -6.70
CA ASN A 199 4.12 3.15 -5.64
C ASN A 199 3.81 1.66 -5.80
N ALA A 200 4.34 0.85 -4.91
CA ALA A 200 4.18 -0.60 -5.00
C ALA A 200 4.00 -1.25 -3.64
N ALA A 201 3.22 -2.32 -3.61
CA ALA A 201 3.10 -3.26 -2.52
C ALA A 201 3.77 -4.58 -2.91
N PHE A 202 4.41 -5.22 -1.95
CA PHE A 202 5.13 -6.48 -2.12
C PHE A 202 4.67 -7.47 -1.08
N LEU A 203 4.36 -8.68 -1.49
CA LEU A 203 4.11 -9.79 -0.61
C LEU A 203 5.41 -10.57 -0.44
N ILE A 204 6.03 -10.45 0.73
CA ILE A 204 7.32 -11.08 1.02
C ILE A 204 7.17 -12.16 2.10
N PRO A 205 8.09 -13.15 2.18
CA PRO A 205 8.16 -14.03 3.35
C PRO A 205 8.32 -13.20 4.63
N TRP A 206 7.65 -13.61 5.70
CA TRP A 206 7.63 -12.82 6.94
C TRP A 206 9.03 -12.53 7.48
N GLU A 207 9.93 -13.50 7.39
CA GLU A 207 11.29 -13.41 7.92
C GLU A 207 12.27 -12.66 6.99
N SER A 208 11.85 -12.34 5.76
CA SER A 208 12.70 -11.65 4.77
C SER A 208 12.64 -10.12 4.86
N GLU A 209 11.94 -9.55 5.84
CA GLU A 209 11.76 -8.10 5.96
C GLU A 209 13.09 -7.35 6.08
N ALA A 210 14.03 -7.86 6.88
CA ALA A 210 15.33 -7.21 7.07
C ALA A 210 16.17 -7.18 5.77
N GLU A 211 16.11 -8.23 4.95
CA GLU A 211 16.75 -8.28 3.64
C GLU A 211 16.08 -7.29 2.67
N PHE A 212 14.76 -7.24 2.68
CA PHE A 212 14.01 -6.31 1.85
C PHE A 212 14.30 -4.85 2.21
N SER A 213 14.30 -4.52 3.51
CA SER A 213 14.68 -3.19 4.02
C SER A 213 16.07 -2.78 3.59
N GLN A 214 17.06 -3.68 3.71
CA GLN A 214 18.42 -3.44 3.25
C GLN A 214 18.50 -3.16 1.74
N ALA A 215 17.71 -3.87 0.94
CA ALA A 215 17.65 -3.61 -0.50
C ALA A 215 17.04 -2.23 -0.83
N VAL A 216 16.01 -1.80 -0.09
CA VAL A 216 15.45 -0.45 -0.19
C VAL A 216 16.51 0.60 0.12
N ASP A 217 17.22 0.45 1.24
CA ASP A 217 18.28 1.37 1.66
C ASP A 217 19.43 1.43 0.65
N ALA A 218 19.81 0.28 0.06
CA ALA A 218 20.87 0.21 -0.95
C ALA A 218 20.49 0.97 -2.23
N VAL A 219 19.23 0.86 -2.67
CA VAL A 219 18.76 1.63 -3.83
C VAL A 219 18.70 3.12 -3.49
N ASP A 220 18.18 3.51 -2.32
CA ASP A 220 18.12 4.92 -1.89
C ASP A 220 19.51 5.56 -1.85
N ALA A 221 20.47 4.88 -1.25
CA ALA A 221 21.87 5.34 -1.18
C ALA A 221 22.47 5.62 -2.57
N SER A 222 22.05 4.89 -3.62
CA SER A 222 22.54 5.13 -5.00
C SER A 222 22.07 6.47 -5.57
N PHE A 223 21.03 7.05 -4.98
CA PHE A 223 20.47 8.35 -5.38
C PHE A 223 20.94 9.52 -4.50
N SER A 224 21.83 9.27 -3.52
CA SER A 224 22.44 10.33 -2.70
C SER A 224 21.42 11.29 -2.06
N ASP A 225 20.42 10.73 -1.39
CA ASP A 225 19.34 11.45 -0.68
C ASP A 225 18.44 12.36 -1.55
N ARG A 226 18.45 12.18 -2.87
CA ARG A 226 17.60 12.96 -3.80
C ARG A 226 16.13 12.56 -3.78
N LEU A 227 15.86 11.35 -3.29
CA LEU A 227 14.52 10.77 -3.26
C LEU A 227 13.93 10.86 -1.86
N ARG A 228 12.64 10.96 -1.79
CA ARG A 228 11.90 10.79 -0.55
C ARG A 228 11.19 9.44 -0.58
N ILE A 229 11.73 8.49 0.16
CA ILE A 229 11.18 7.15 0.25
C ILE A 229 10.31 7.03 1.51
N ARG A 230 9.12 6.45 1.35
CA ARG A 230 8.27 5.99 2.45
C ARG A 230 8.18 4.49 2.35
N TYR A 231 8.82 3.82 3.26
CA TYR A 231 8.76 2.38 3.44
C TYR A 231 7.83 2.06 4.60
N ASN A 232 6.79 1.26 4.34
CA ASN A 232 5.92 0.71 5.37
C ASN A 232 6.17 -0.80 5.42
N ASN A 233 6.71 -1.27 6.54
CA ASN A 233 7.09 -2.65 6.74
C ASN A 233 6.15 -3.44 7.66
N PHE A 234 5.12 -2.79 8.21
CA PHE A 234 4.18 -3.44 9.10
C PHE A 234 2.76 -2.93 8.83
N THR A 235 2.01 -3.70 8.05
CA THR A 235 0.61 -3.41 7.71
C THR A 235 -0.12 -4.71 7.39
N ALA A 236 -1.42 -4.73 7.58
CA ALA A 236 -2.25 -5.82 7.09
C ALA A 236 -2.23 -5.88 5.55
N PRO A 237 -2.41 -7.06 4.93
CA PRO A 237 -2.16 -7.24 3.50
C PRO A 237 -3.32 -6.75 2.62
N TYR A 238 -3.66 -5.46 2.70
CA TYR A 238 -4.79 -4.84 1.98
C TYR A 238 -4.70 -4.98 0.46
N ASN A 239 -3.49 -4.95 -0.10
CA ASN A 239 -3.31 -5.04 -1.54
C ASN A 239 -3.44 -6.48 -2.07
N PHE A 240 -3.22 -7.48 -1.23
CA PHE A 240 -3.20 -8.90 -1.62
C PHE A 240 -4.41 -9.69 -1.12
N ALA A 241 -5.28 -9.08 -0.32
CA ALA A 241 -6.45 -9.70 0.32
C ALA A 241 -7.78 -9.37 -0.39
N GLN A 242 -7.78 -9.24 -1.71
CA GLN A 242 -9.00 -8.94 -2.47
C GLN A 242 -9.65 -10.22 -2.98
N LEU A 243 -10.95 -10.36 -2.72
CA LEU A 243 -11.81 -11.34 -3.40
C LEU A 243 -12.04 -10.86 -4.83
N ASN A 244 -11.82 -11.72 -5.82
CA ASN A 244 -12.03 -11.45 -7.23
C ASN A 244 -13.49 -11.62 -7.61
#